data_56638d5e7016dd02eacef008d48efdf9
#
_entry.id   56638d5e7016dd02eacef008d48efdf9
#
_cell.length_a   1.000
_cell.length_b   1.000
_cell.length_c   1.000
_cell.angle_alpha   90.00
_cell.angle_beta   90.00
_cell.angle_gamma   90.00
#
_symmetry.space_group_name_H-M   'P 1'
#
loop_
_entity.id
_entity.type
_entity.pdbx_description
1 polymer ?
#
loop_
_entity_poly.entity_id
_entity_poly.type
_entity_poly.pdbx_seq_one_letter_code
_entity_poly.pdbx_strand_id
1 'polypeptide(L)'
;LGLGVLAKEWDETGGLDPAAAPIVAAGPMSGRLSAFLLHGGLAVETELDPKVQPFLFDHRIDGTAVLPGVMGIEAFAEAAAALVPGFRVASVEDVDFLAPFKLYRDEPRTVRIEAIRRPAGDGVEAECRLVGRRTLPGQADPQETVHFRARVRLERGDARPEAVAAVLENPGTPLAAADIYS
;
A
#
# COMPACT_ATOMS: atom_id res chain seq x y z
N LEU A 1 -5.38 -16.64 12.33
CA LEU A 1 -6.65 -15.96 12.56
C LEU A 1 -7.70 -16.74 11.80
N GLY A 2 -8.59 -17.44 12.54
CA GLY A 2 -9.64 -18.21 11.90
C GLY A 2 -10.67 -17.29 11.25
N LEU A 3 -11.22 -17.70 10.12
CA LEU A 3 -12.34 -17.08 9.41
C LEU A 3 -13.53 -16.68 10.32
N GLY A 4 -13.60 -17.21 11.53
CA GLY A 4 -14.66 -16.92 12.50
C GLY A 4 -14.64 -15.52 13.12
N VAL A 5 -13.50 -14.81 13.10
CA VAL A 5 -13.42 -13.42 13.60
C VAL A 5 -13.95 -12.45 12.56
N LEU A 6 -13.80 -12.77 11.30
CA LEU A 6 -14.19 -11.91 10.18
C LEU A 6 -15.69 -12.02 9.84
N ALA A 7 -16.34 -13.13 10.23
CA ALA A 7 -17.78 -13.34 9.95
C ALA A 7 -18.72 -12.36 10.68
N LYS A 8 -18.22 -11.66 11.71
CA LYS A 8 -19.01 -10.66 12.46
C LYS A 8 -18.97 -9.25 11.85
N GLU A 9 -18.11 -9.04 10.87
CA GLU A 9 -17.89 -7.74 10.24
C GLU A 9 -18.54 -7.62 8.88
N TRP A 10 -19.30 -8.64 8.48
CA TRP A 10 -20.06 -8.67 7.23
C TRP A 10 -21.45 -8.10 7.46
N ASP A 11 -21.87 -7.23 6.56
CA ASP A 11 -23.25 -6.76 6.52
C ASP A 11 -24.21 -7.85 6.01
N GLU A 12 -25.51 -7.59 6.09
CA GLU A 12 -26.56 -8.53 5.65
C GLU A 12 -26.50 -8.88 4.15
N THR A 13 -25.75 -8.09 3.36
CA THR A 13 -25.55 -8.30 1.92
C THR A 13 -24.29 -9.07 1.58
N GLY A 14 -23.48 -9.43 2.60
CA GLY A 14 -22.17 -10.08 2.44
C GLY A 14 -21.04 -9.11 2.11
N GLY A 15 -21.27 -7.81 2.28
CA GLY A 15 -20.24 -6.77 2.25
C GLY A 15 -19.59 -6.58 3.62
N LEU A 16 -18.40 -5.99 3.65
CA LEU A 16 -17.79 -5.53 4.90
C LEU A 16 -18.45 -4.23 5.33
N ASP A 17 -18.87 -4.14 6.60
CA ASP A 17 -19.27 -2.86 7.17
C ASP A 17 -18.07 -1.91 7.22
N PRO A 18 -18.09 -0.80 6.45
CA PRO A 18 -16.96 0.12 6.42
C PRO A 18 -16.65 0.75 7.78
N ALA A 19 -17.64 0.82 8.68
CA ALA A 19 -17.45 1.37 10.03
C ALA A 19 -16.77 0.37 10.97
N ALA A 20 -16.97 -0.94 10.75
CA ALA A 20 -16.38 -2.02 11.53
C ALA A 20 -15.10 -2.59 10.87
N ALA A 21 -14.78 -2.17 9.64
CA ALA A 21 -13.63 -2.69 8.91
C ALA A 21 -12.32 -2.38 9.65
N PRO A 22 -11.51 -3.41 9.94
CA PRO A 22 -10.27 -3.21 10.69
C PRO A 22 -9.27 -2.39 9.86
N ILE A 23 -8.48 -1.57 10.54
CA ILE A 23 -7.30 -0.96 9.94
C ILE A 23 -6.29 -2.05 9.68
N VAL A 24 -5.85 -2.18 8.44
CA VAL A 24 -4.90 -3.17 8.00
C VAL A 24 -3.49 -2.59 8.11
N ALA A 25 -2.70 -3.15 9.01
CA ALA A 25 -1.33 -2.77 9.31
C ALA A 25 -1.16 -1.34 9.88
N ALA A 26 -0.01 -1.12 10.54
CA ALA A 26 0.40 0.20 11.01
C ALA A 26 1.52 0.69 10.09
N GLY A 27 1.19 1.51 9.11
CA GLY A 27 2.14 2.07 8.16
C GLY A 27 1.62 3.35 7.51
N PRO A 28 2.45 4.07 6.76
CA PRO A 28 2.07 5.34 6.14
C PRO A 28 1.01 5.19 5.05
N MET A 29 0.83 3.98 4.53
CA MET A 29 -0.20 3.65 3.53
C MET A 29 -1.31 2.78 4.11
N SER A 30 -1.36 2.63 5.45
CA SER A 30 -2.40 1.89 6.15
C SER A 30 -3.77 2.41 5.83
N GLY A 31 -4.69 1.50 5.57
CA GLY A 31 -6.06 1.80 5.25
C GLY A 31 -7.03 0.83 5.89
N ARG A 32 -8.28 0.92 5.50
CA ARG A 32 -9.33 0.03 5.95
C ARG A 32 -9.48 -1.14 4.99
N LEU A 33 -9.67 -2.34 5.53
CA LEU A 33 -10.04 -3.50 4.75
C LEU A 33 -11.41 -3.23 4.09
N SER A 34 -11.46 -3.20 2.77
CA SER A 34 -12.68 -2.88 2.02
C SER A 34 -13.32 -4.10 1.36
N ALA A 35 -12.55 -5.15 1.11
CA ALA A 35 -13.08 -6.40 0.56
C ALA A 35 -12.13 -7.58 0.77
N PHE A 36 -12.71 -8.78 0.77
CA PHE A 36 -11.98 -10.01 0.46
C PHE A 36 -12.19 -10.34 -1.01
N LEU A 37 -11.10 -10.64 -1.70
CA LEU A 37 -11.14 -10.97 -3.12
C LEU A 37 -11.29 -12.49 -3.30
N LEU A 38 -11.99 -12.88 -4.35
CA LEU A 38 -12.01 -14.27 -4.77
C LEU A 38 -10.58 -14.77 -4.98
N HIS A 39 -10.34 -16.06 -4.72
CA HIS A 39 -9.02 -16.70 -4.83
C HIS A 39 -7.99 -16.28 -3.76
N GLY A 40 -8.43 -15.84 -2.59
CA GLY A 40 -7.55 -15.61 -1.45
C GLY A 40 -6.78 -14.29 -1.52
N GLY A 41 -7.50 -13.22 -1.80
CA GLY A 41 -6.96 -11.87 -1.78
C GLY A 41 -7.69 -10.96 -0.78
N LEU A 42 -7.16 -9.76 -0.62
CA LEU A 42 -7.79 -8.67 0.11
C LEU A 42 -7.68 -7.35 -0.67
N ALA A 43 -8.53 -6.42 -0.33
CA ALA A 43 -8.43 -5.05 -0.78
C ALA A 43 -8.50 -4.09 0.40
N VAL A 44 -7.63 -3.10 0.38
CA VAL A 44 -7.52 -2.03 1.37
C VAL A 44 -7.80 -0.70 0.69
N GLU A 45 -8.56 0.17 1.33
CA GLU A 45 -8.80 1.53 0.87
C GLU A 45 -8.15 2.52 1.82
N THR A 46 -7.36 3.43 1.25
CA THR A 46 -6.60 4.46 1.96
C THR A 46 -6.94 5.82 1.39
N GLU A 47 -7.34 6.74 2.25
CA GLU A 47 -7.50 8.14 1.85
C GLU A 47 -6.14 8.84 1.84
N LEU A 48 -5.82 9.45 0.72
CA LEU A 48 -4.62 10.26 0.50
C LEU A 48 -5.01 11.73 0.44
N ASP A 49 -4.48 12.53 1.36
CA ASP A 49 -4.72 13.97 1.44
C ASP A 49 -3.38 14.74 1.49
N PRO A 50 -3.05 15.54 0.46
CA PRO A 50 -1.83 16.34 0.44
C PRO A 50 -1.68 17.31 1.61
N LYS A 51 -2.78 17.67 2.28
CA LYS A 51 -2.76 18.57 3.46
C LYS A 51 -2.40 17.84 4.75
N VAL A 52 -2.48 16.51 4.75
CA VAL A 52 -2.26 15.67 5.94
C VAL A 52 -0.96 14.89 5.83
N GLN A 53 -0.67 14.34 4.64
CA GLN A 53 0.52 13.49 4.44
C GLN A 53 1.68 14.28 3.83
N PRO A 54 2.79 14.51 4.56
CA PRO A 54 3.91 15.33 4.09
C PRO A 54 4.52 14.83 2.77
N PHE A 55 4.59 13.52 2.56
CA PHE A 55 5.15 12.95 1.33
C PHE A 55 4.33 13.30 0.07
N LEU A 56 3.07 13.72 0.20
CA LEU A 56 2.25 14.22 -0.91
C LEU A 56 2.38 15.73 -1.07
N PHE A 57 2.67 16.44 0.02
CA PHE A 57 2.79 17.90 -0.01
C PHE A 57 3.98 18.33 -0.88
N ASP A 58 5.12 17.65 -0.71
CA ASP A 58 6.37 18.02 -1.39
C ASP A 58 6.58 17.34 -2.75
N HIS A 59 5.94 16.20 -2.99
CA HIS A 59 6.10 15.45 -4.23
C HIS A 59 5.09 15.90 -5.30
N ARG A 60 5.53 16.82 -6.16
CA ARG A 60 4.68 17.45 -7.20
C ARG A 60 5.25 17.35 -8.59
N ILE A 61 4.36 17.20 -9.58
CA ILE A 61 4.67 17.33 -11.00
C ILE A 61 3.80 18.46 -11.57
N ASP A 62 4.42 19.49 -12.11
CA ASP A 62 3.72 20.69 -12.64
C ASP A 62 2.72 21.30 -11.62
N GLY A 63 3.15 21.39 -10.36
CA GLY A 63 2.33 21.92 -9.25
C GLY A 63 1.24 20.98 -8.74
N THR A 64 1.01 19.83 -9.35
CA THR A 64 0.02 18.84 -8.92
C THR A 64 0.67 17.81 -8.02
N ALA A 65 0.08 17.56 -6.86
CA ALA A 65 0.53 16.50 -5.94
C ALA A 65 0.36 15.12 -6.61
N VAL A 66 1.40 14.29 -6.50
CA VAL A 66 1.45 12.95 -7.11
C VAL A 66 1.92 11.96 -6.06
N LEU A 67 1.30 10.80 -6.00
CA LEU A 67 1.74 9.72 -5.12
C LEU A 67 3.16 9.27 -5.53
N PRO A 68 4.16 9.36 -4.63
CA PRO A 68 5.49 8.86 -4.91
C PRO A 68 5.47 7.36 -5.18
N GLY A 69 6.25 6.90 -6.16
CA GLY A 69 6.34 5.48 -6.49
C GLY A 69 6.75 4.61 -5.31
N VAL A 70 7.67 5.10 -4.48
CA VAL A 70 8.12 4.41 -3.26
C VAL A 70 6.99 4.19 -2.25
N MET A 71 6.04 5.12 -2.17
CA MET A 71 4.87 4.96 -1.29
C MET A 71 3.88 3.93 -1.85
N GLY A 72 3.84 3.74 -3.17
CA GLY A 72 3.12 2.64 -3.78
C GLY A 72 3.75 1.29 -3.49
N ILE A 73 5.08 1.20 -3.47
CA ILE A 73 5.83 0.00 -3.05
C ILE A 73 5.55 -0.32 -1.59
N GLU A 74 5.57 0.69 -0.71
CA GLU A 74 5.20 0.52 0.71
C GLU A 74 3.78 0.00 0.88
N ALA A 75 2.81 0.56 0.15
CA ALA A 75 1.43 0.10 0.16
C ALA A 75 1.29 -1.39 -0.21
N PHE A 76 2.08 -1.86 -1.16
CA PHE A 76 2.11 -3.27 -1.53
C PHE A 76 2.70 -4.15 -0.44
N ALA A 77 3.78 -3.71 0.20
CA ALA A 77 4.39 -4.42 1.31
C ALA A 77 3.43 -4.55 2.50
N GLU A 78 2.76 -3.45 2.87
CA GLU A 78 1.76 -3.42 3.94
C GLU A 78 0.56 -4.35 3.64
N ALA A 79 0.00 -4.27 2.45
CA ALA A 79 -1.14 -5.10 2.04
C ALA A 79 -0.76 -6.60 1.97
N ALA A 80 0.41 -6.92 1.45
CA ALA A 80 0.89 -8.30 1.37
C ALA A 80 1.17 -8.88 2.76
N ALA A 81 1.77 -8.12 3.66
CA ALA A 81 1.99 -8.53 5.05
C ALA A 81 0.67 -8.81 5.79
N ALA A 82 -0.35 -8.00 5.54
CA ALA A 82 -1.69 -8.19 6.10
C ALA A 82 -2.39 -9.43 5.53
N LEU A 83 -2.17 -9.73 4.24
CA LEU A 83 -2.75 -10.88 3.56
C LEU A 83 -2.24 -12.21 4.13
N VAL A 84 -0.98 -12.27 4.57
CA VAL A 84 -0.33 -13.50 5.04
C VAL A 84 0.31 -13.29 6.42
N PRO A 85 -0.49 -13.26 7.49
CA PRO A 85 0.03 -13.12 8.85
C PRO A 85 1.06 -14.20 9.21
N GLY A 86 2.14 -13.82 9.88
CA GLY A 86 3.24 -14.71 10.23
C GLY A 86 4.29 -14.91 9.13
N PHE A 87 4.16 -14.16 8.05
CA PHE A 87 5.19 -14.04 7.03
C PHE A 87 5.75 -12.61 7.04
N ARG A 88 7.01 -12.46 6.60
CA ARG A 88 7.65 -11.17 6.38
C ARG A 88 7.81 -10.91 4.89
N VAL A 89 7.79 -9.67 4.51
CA VAL A 89 8.14 -9.25 3.15
C VAL A 89 9.64 -9.46 2.95
N ALA A 90 9.99 -10.26 1.96
CA ALA A 90 11.38 -10.53 1.57
C ALA A 90 11.83 -9.59 0.46
N SER A 91 10.98 -9.38 -0.55
CA SER A 91 11.25 -8.48 -1.66
C SER A 91 9.96 -7.96 -2.30
N VAL A 92 10.09 -6.85 -3.01
CA VAL A 92 9.07 -6.35 -3.94
C VAL A 92 9.70 -6.35 -5.33
N GLU A 93 9.07 -7.06 -6.26
CA GLU A 93 9.64 -7.39 -7.57
C GLU A 93 8.67 -6.98 -8.69
N ASP A 94 9.19 -6.83 -9.92
CA ASP A 94 8.41 -6.51 -11.12
C ASP A 94 7.48 -5.30 -10.93
N VAL A 95 8.05 -4.24 -10.36
CA VAL A 95 7.30 -3.01 -10.10
C VAL A 95 7.08 -2.24 -11.40
N ASP A 96 5.83 -2.07 -11.79
CA ASP A 96 5.43 -1.26 -12.93
C ASP A 96 4.66 -0.01 -12.47
N PHE A 97 5.12 1.15 -12.88
CA PHE A 97 4.43 2.43 -12.74
C PHE A 97 3.70 2.75 -14.04
N LEU A 98 2.43 2.36 -14.14
CA LEU A 98 1.65 2.42 -15.37
C LEU A 98 1.06 3.81 -15.63
N ALA A 99 0.68 4.52 -14.57
CA ALA A 99 0.10 5.85 -14.65
C ALA A 99 0.30 6.60 -13.33
N PRO A 100 0.58 7.92 -13.34
CA PRO A 100 0.69 8.69 -12.12
C PRO A 100 -0.67 8.77 -11.40
N PHE A 101 -0.66 8.59 -10.07
CA PHE A 101 -1.83 8.87 -9.24
C PHE A 101 -1.77 10.33 -8.80
N LYS A 102 -2.56 11.18 -9.45
CA LYS A 102 -2.57 12.63 -9.23
C LYS A 102 -3.68 13.07 -8.28
N LEU A 103 -3.38 13.98 -7.37
CA LEU A 103 -4.33 14.62 -6.47
C LEU A 103 -4.56 16.07 -6.93
N TYR A 104 -5.54 16.24 -7.81
CA TYR A 104 -5.86 17.54 -8.41
C TYR A 104 -6.44 18.48 -7.35
N ARG A 105 -6.01 19.76 -7.38
CA ARG A 105 -6.46 20.84 -6.47
C ARG A 105 -6.18 20.54 -5.00
N ASP A 106 -5.24 19.61 -4.72
CA ASP A 106 -4.96 19.12 -3.37
C ASP A 106 -6.23 18.59 -2.65
N GLU A 107 -7.15 18.01 -3.43
CA GLU A 107 -8.34 17.35 -2.89
C GLU A 107 -8.00 15.91 -2.50
N PRO A 108 -8.50 15.45 -1.34
CA PRO A 108 -8.32 14.06 -0.92
C PRO A 108 -8.86 13.07 -1.96
N ARG A 109 -8.17 11.95 -2.11
CA ARG A 109 -8.60 10.86 -2.98
C ARG A 109 -8.34 9.52 -2.33
N THR A 110 -9.31 8.62 -2.47
CA THR A 110 -9.14 7.23 -2.05
C THR A 110 -8.40 6.44 -3.11
N VAL A 111 -7.41 5.69 -2.66
CA VAL A 111 -6.72 4.68 -3.44
C VAL A 111 -7.09 3.29 -2.89
N ARG A 112 -7.25 2.32 -3.79
CA ARG A 112 -7.51 0.93 -3.45
C ARG A 112 -6.27 0.11 -3.74
N ILE A 113 -5.78 -0.61 -2.73
CA ILE A 113 -4.66 -1.53 -2.83
C ILE A 113 -5.22 -2.95 -2.78
N GLU A 114 -4.95 -3.73 -3.79
CA GLU A 114 -5.37 -5.12 -3.90
C GLU A 114 -4.16 -6.02 -3.81
N ALA A 115 -4.25 -7.08 -3.02
CA ALA A 115 -3.23 -8.11 -2.90
C ALA A 115 -3.88 -9.50 -3.05
N ILE A 116 -3.41 -10.30 -3.99
CA ILE A 116 -3.92 -11.65 -4.27
C ILE A 116 -2.79 -12.65 -4.04
N ARG A 117 -3.03 -13.60 -3.15
CA ARG A 117 -2.06 -14.64 -2.81
C ARG A 117 -1.86 -15.60 -3.97
N ARG A 118 -0.57 -15.93 -4.24
CA ARG A 118 -0.15 -16.98 -5.16
C ARG A 118 0.81 -17.94 -4.45
N PRO A 119 0.69 -19.25 -4.67
CA PRO A 119 1.72 -20.21 -4.23
C PRO A 119 3.01 -19.96 -4.99
N ALA A 120 4.15 -19.97 -4.28
CA ALA A 120 5.46 -19.80 -4.90
C ALA A 120 6.51 -20.65 -4.18
N GLY A 121 6.76 -21.85 -4.67
CA GLY A 121 7.75 -22.77 -4.07
C GLY A 121 7.55 -22.94 -2.56
N ASP A 122 8.59 -22.68 -1.78
CA ASP A 122 8.58 -22.76 -0.30
C ASP A 122 8.01 -21.50 0.37
N GLY A 123 7.65 -20.47 -0.41
CA GLY A 123 7.13 -19.19 0.05
C GLY A 123 5.72 -18.90 -0.44
N VAL A 124 5.37 -17.66 -0.33
CA VAL A 124 4.12 -17.10 -0.84
C VAL A 124 4.45 -15.85 -1.63
N GLU A 125 3.80 -15.66 -2.76
CA GLU A 125 3.79 -14.39 -3.46
C GLU A 125 2.43 -13.71 -3.33
N ALA A 126 2.42 -12.38 -3.34
CA ALA A 126 1.22 -11.58 -3.50
C ALA A 126 1.33 -10.75 -4.78
N GLU A 127 0.39 -10.95 -5.70
CA GLU A 127 0.20 -10.05 -6.83
C GLU A 127 -0.53 -8.81 -6.34
N CYS A 128 0.08 -7.64 -6.47
CA CYS A 128 -0.43 -6.39 -5.94
C CYS A 128 -0.78 -5.40 -7.05
N ARG A 129 -1.88 -4.66 -6.87
CA ARG A 129 -2.30 -3.55 -7.74
C ARG A 129 -2.73 -2.37 -6.90
N LEU A 130 -2.36 -1.18 -7.34
CA LEU A 130 -2.83 0.08 -6.80
C LEU A 130 -3.79 0.70 -7.81
N VAL A 131 -5.06 0.85 -7.41
CA VAL A 131 -6.18 1.19 -8.28
C VAL A 131 -6.80 2.51 -7.83
N GLY A 132 -6.91 3.44 -8.74
CA GLY A 132 -7.69 4.65 -8.57
C GLY A 132 -9.09 4.48 -9.15
N ARG A 133 -10.10 5.03 -8.46
CA ARG A 133 -11.49 5.06 -8.93
C ARG A 133 -11.92 6.50 -9.19
N ARG A 134 -12.68 6.70 -10.25
CA ARG A 134 -13.27 7.99 -10.58
C ARG A 134 -14.66 7.80 -11.17
N THR A 135 -15.65 8.41 -10.54
CA THR A 135 -16.99 8.49 -11.12
C THR A 135 -17.05 9.69 -12.08
N LEU A 136 -17.35 9.44 -13.33
CA LEU A 136 -17.54 10.49 -14.32
C LEU A 136 -19.00 10.98 -14.32
N PRO A 137 -19.25 12.26 -14.59
CA PRO A 137 -20.62 12.76 -14.70
C PRO A 137 -21.43 11.97 -15.74
N GLY A 138 -22.59 11.46 -15.31
CA GLY A 138 -23.49 10.68 -16.18
C GLY A 138 -23.17 9.18 -16.30
N GLN A 139 -22.15 8.67 -15.58
CA GLN A 139 -21.86 7.25 -15.48
C GLN A 139 -22.28 6.71 -14.11
N ALA A 140 -22.98 5.58 -14.09
CA ALA A 140 -23.37 4.91 -12.85
C ALA A 140 -22.20 4.17 -12.19
N ASP A 141 -21.34 3.56 -13.02
CA ASP A 141 -20.19 2.80 -12.55
C ASP A 141 -18.91 3.64 -12.54
N PRO A 142 -18.09 3.54 -11.48
CA PRO A 142 -16.80 4.21 -11.44
C PRO A 142 -15.83 3.60 -12.44
N GLN A 143 -15.11 4.47 -13.14
CA GLN A 143 -13.98 4.07 -13.98
C GLN A 143 -12.79 3.71 -13.08
N GLU A 144 -12.22 2.55 -13.27
CA GLU A 144 -11.01 2.09 -12.58
C GLU A 144 -9.76 2.31 -13.45
N THR A 145 -8.68 2.73 -12.82
CA THR A 145 -7.35 2.84 -13.44
C THR A 145 -6.34 2.14 -12.55
N VAL A 146 -5.61 1.18 -13.11
CA VAL A 146 -4.46 0.59 -12.43
C VAL A 146 -3.28 1.56 -12.59
N HIS A 147 -2.82 2.11 -11.50
CA HIS A 147 -1.71 3.05 -11.47
C HIS A 147 -0.36 2.35 -11.33
N PHE A 148 -0.27 1.41 -10.39
CA PHE A 148 0.94 0.63 -10.12
C PHE A 148 0.58 -0.83 -9.98
N ARG A 149 1.55 -1.71 -10.23
CA ARG A 149 1.47 -3.14 -9.91
C ARG A 149 2.84 -3.68 -9.53
N ALA A 150 2.85 -4.75 -8.76
CA ALA A 150 4.07 -5.44 -8.37
C ALA A 150 3.79 -6.87 -7.92
N ARG A 151 4.84 -7.65 -7.73
CA ARG A 151 4.83 -8.90 -6.97
C ARG A 151 5.56 -8.68 -5.65
N VAL A 152 4.96 -9.14 -4.55
CA VAL A 152 5.59 -9.14 -3.24
C VAL A 152 5.87 -10.56 -2.83
N ARG A 153 7.13 -10.87 -2.59
CA ARG A 153 7.55 -12.16 -2.08
C ARG A 153 7.55 -12.14 -0.56
N LEU A 154 6.94 -13.18 0.02
CA LEU A 154 6.83 -13.35 1.46
C LEU A 154 7.48 -14.66 1.89
N GLU A 155 8.21 -14.61 2.98
CA GLU A 155 8.91 -15.76 3.57
C GLU A 155 8.45 -15.97 5.02
N ARG A 156 8.47 -17.22 5.47
CA ARG A 156 8.26 -17.51 6.89
C ARG A 156 9.41 -16.93 7.71
N GLY A 157 9.11 -16.25 8.77
CA GLY A 157 10.12 -15.79 9.70
C GLY A 157 9.58 -14.82 10.73
N ASP A 158 9.88 -15.13 11.99
CA ASP A 158 9.65 -14.22 13.11
C ASP A 158 10.84 -13.25 13.31
N ALA A 159 11.90 -13.43 12.56
CA ALA A 159 13.10 -12.64 12.71
C ALA A 159 12.94 -11.28 12.02
N ARG A 160 12.73 -10.25 12.81
CA ARG A 160 13.13 -8.89 12.43
C ARG A 160 14.58 -9.00 11.93
N PRO A 161 14.94 -8.50 10.73
CA PRO A 161 16.31 -8.51 10.29
C PRO A 161 17.15 -7.88 11.41
N GLU A 162 18.16 -8.60 11.87
CA GLU A 162 19.08 -8.08 12.86
C GLU A 162 19.65 -6.79 12.28
N ALA A 163 19.48 -5.68 13.00
CA ALA A 163 19.99 -4.40 12.54
C ALA A 163 21.51 -4.56 12.47
N VAL A 164 22.03 -4.72 11.27
CA VAL A 164 23.48 -4.68 11.05
C VAL A 164 23.89 -3.25 11.36
N ALA A 165 24.43 -3.04 12.55
CA ALA A 165 25.09 -1.79 12.87
C ALA A 165 26.30 -1.68 11.94
N ALA A 166 26.15 -0.96 10.83
CA ALA A 166 27.28 -0.60 10.00
C ALA A 166 28.16 0.34 10.82
N VAL A 167 29.23 -0.18 11.36
CA VAL A 167 30.28 0.65 11.95
C VAL A 167 31.04 1.27 10.80
N LEU A 168 30.81 2.56 10.56
CA LEU A 168 31.62 3.32 9.64
C LEU A 168 32.96 3.53 10.32
N GLU A 169 34.03 2.88 9.83
CA GLU A 169 35.41 3.01 10.35
C GLU A 169 35.95 4.45 10.21
N ASN A 170 35.41 5.21 9.28
CA ASN A 170 35.73 6.62 9.08
C ASN A 170 34.45 7.41 8.70
N PRO A 171 33.68 7.90 9.66
CA PRO A 171 32.40 8.56 9.39
C PRO A 171 32.53 9.88 8.61
N GLY A 172 33.74 10.39 8.39
CA GLY A 172 33.92 11.68 7.74
C GLY A 172 33.47 12.85 8.60
N THR A 173 33.44 14.04 8.00
CA THR A 173 32.89 15.23 8.64
C THR A 173 31.37 15.24 8.45
N PRO A 174 30.57 15.45 9.52
CA PRO A 174 29.11 15.61 9.37
C PRO A 174 28.78 16.76 8.42
N LEU A 175 27.94 16.49 7.42
CA LEU A 175 27.38 17.51 6.56
C LEU A 175 26.12 18.08 7.23
N ALA A 176 25.99 19.42 7.24
CA ALA A 176 24.73 20.03 7.64
C ALA A 176 23.67 19.80 6.55
N ALA A 177 22.39 19.68 6.93
CA ALA A 177 21.32 19.50 5.96
C ALA A 177 21.29 20.63 4.91
N ALA A 178 21.62 21.87 5.31
CA ALA A 178 21.74 23.00 4.39
C ALA A 178 22.79 22.83 3.28
N ASP A 179 23.83 22.03 3.52
CA ASP A 179 24.89 21.79 2.54
C ASP A 179 24.49 20.74 1.49
N ILE A 180 23.43 19.99 1.78
CA ILE A 180 22.91 18.92 0.90
C ILE A 180 21.82 19.46 -0.03
N TYR A 181 21.04 20.45 0.44
CA TYR A 181 19.87 21.00 -0.25
C TYR A 181 20.06 22.44 -0.76
N SER A 182 21.32 22.87 -0.94
CA SER A 182 21.64 24.19 -1.50
C SER A 182 21.58 24.21 -3.01
#